data_139047fc536fb38b802f53c15582fb1b
#
_entry.id   139047fc536fb38b802f53c15582fb1b
#
_cell.length_a   1.000
_cell.length_b   1.000
_cell.length_c   1.000
_cell.angle_alpha   90.00
_cell.angle_beta   90.00
_cell.angle_gamma   90.00
#
_symmetry.space_group_name_H-M   'P 1'
#
loop_
_entity.id
_entity.type
_entity.pdbx_description
1 polymer ?
#
loop_
_entity_poly.entity_id
_entity_poly.type
_entity_poly.pdbx_seq_one_letter_code
_entity_poly.pdbx_strand_id
1 'polypeptide(L)'
;MDQNELNIKLAVSTFKSHLFQQGRASATILAYSKDIEQLADFLAKSNVINLKEVTKDNIDAFKSHLAENSYTTKSISRKINSIKSFFSYVQANGLISDNPSVGVSHPKYDIKPPRILNKIEYRALRDACREDLRMAAIVEILLQTGMRISELANLKISDIDKSTNQVTIRAYESHPERVTPINQPAREALDRYLTVRPKSANNSVFITKTGNAFLIRNIRSNLDRYFHIAGIENAKVNDLRHTFIAQQLTSGSPLVYISKLVGHKRLSTTEKYLEFISEKPAKDKPKIIDL
;
A
#
# COMPACT_ATOMS: atom_id res chain seq x y z
N MET A 1 37.43 14.43 8.85
CA MET A 1 36.32 13.47 8.67
C MET A 1 36.81 12.11 9.11
N ASP A 2 36.16 11.59 10.11
CA ASP A 2 36.55 10.32 10.73
C ASP A 2 36.31 9.18 9.71
N GLN A 3 37.26 8.25 9.58
CA GLN A 3 37.12 7.10 8.65
C GLN A 3 35.85 6.27 8.93
N ASN A 4 35.33 6.36 10.15
CA ASN A 4 34.08 5.75 10.55
C ASN A 4 32.83 6.37 9.89
N GLU A 5 32.80 7.65 9.58
CA GLU A 5 31.65 8.33 8.96
C GLU A 5 31.39 7.89 7.50
N LEU A 6 32.41 7.32 6.86
CA LEU A 6 32.35 6.89 5.47
C LEU A 6 31.92 5.42 5.30
N ASN A 7 31.64 4.72 6.40
CA ASN A 7 31.16 3.33 6.36
C ASN A 7 29.68 3.28 5.93
N ILE A 8 29.37 2.45 4.93
CA ILE A 8 28.01 2.31 4.39
C ILE A 8 27.00 1.94 5.49
N LYS A 9 27.33 0.99 6.39
CA LYS A 9 26.42 0.56 7.45
C LYS A 9 26.14 1.66 8.49
N LEU A 10 27.12 2.50 8.79
CA LEU A 10 26.93 3.63 9.70
C LEU A 10 26.08 4.73 9.07
N ALA A 11 26.25 4.98 7.77
CA ALA A 11 25.44 5.95 7.04
C ALA A 11 23.95 5.53 6.93
N VAL A 12 23.62 4.24 7.09
CA VAL A 12 22.21 3.79 7.12
C VAL A 12 21.44 4.39 8.29
N SER A 13 22.07 4.54 9.46
CA SER A 13 21.39 5.09 10.65
C SER A 13 21.01 6.56 10.47
N THR A 14 21.92 7.36 9.89
CA THR A 14 21.66 8.78 9.59
C THR A 14 20.63 8.92 8.46
N PHE A 15 20.68 8.05 7.45
CA PHE A 15 19.67 7.99 6.40
C PHE A 15 18.27 7.65 6.94
N LYS A 16 18.17 6.73 7.91
CA LYS A 16 16.91 6.44 8.61
C LYS A 16 16.31 7.70 9.25
N SER A 17 17.14 8.45 9.99
CA SER A 17 16.74 9.69 10.63
C SER A 17 16.28 10.73 9.62
N HIS A 18 17.00 10.86 8.51
CA HIS A 18 16.63 11.75 7.40
C HIS A 18 15.27 11.39 6.78
N LEU A 19 15.02 10.11 6.50
CA LEU A 19 13.74 9.66 5.97
C LEU A 19 12.59 9.91 6.96
N PHE A 20 12.85 9.75 8.26
CA PHE A 20 11.87 10.07 9.30
C PHE A 20 11.54 11.57 9.33
N GLN A 21 12.55 12.44 9.28
CA GLN A 21 12.37 13.90 9.20
C GLN A 21 11.60 14.32 7.94
N GLN A 22 11.76 13.60 6.83
CA GLN A 22 10.97 13.80 5.61
C GLN A 22 9.51 13.31 5.72
N GLY A 23 9.07 12.78 6.86
CA GLY A 23 7.72 12.24 7.05
C GLY A 23 7.44 10.98 6.22
N ARG A 24 8.49 10.18 5.93
CA ARG A 24 8.30 8.91 5.22
C ARG A 24 7.61 7.90 6.11
N ALA A 25 6.78 7.05 5.51
CA ALA A 25 6.09 5.97 6.20
C ALA A 25 7.08 5.00 6.87
N SER A 26 6.80 4.57 8.10
CA SER A 26 7.66 3.65 8.88
C SER A 26 8.02 2.38 8.10
N ALA A 27 7.07 1.82 7.34
CA ALA A 27 7.31 0.67 6.47
C ALA A 27 8.30 1.00 5.34
N THR A 28 8.27 2.23 4.80
CA THR A 28 9.21 2.69 3.77
C THR A 28 10.62 2.84 4.35
N ILE A 29 10.74 3.45 5.54
CA ILE A 29 12.02 3.61 6.24
C ILE A 29 12.65 2.25 6.49
N LEU A 30 11.88 1.30 7.03
CA LEU A 30 12.36 -0.05 7.29
C LEU A 30 12.79 -0.77 6.01
N ALA A 31 11.98 -0.68 4.94
CA ALA A 31 12.28 -1.32 3.66
C ALA A 31 13.56 -0.74 3.02
N TYR A 32 13.69 0.60 3.01
CA TYR A 32 14.86 1.27 2.45
C TYR A 32 16.13 0.93 3.22
N SER A 33 16.06 0.95 4.55
CA SER A 33 17.21 0.58 5.38
C SER A 33 17.67 -0.84 5.13
N LYS A 34 16.76 -1.81 5.10
CA LYS A 34 17.08 -3.20 4.79
C LYS A 34 17.66 -3.38 3.38
N ASP A 35 17.19 -2.59 2.42
CA ASP A 35 17.74 -2.65 1.06
C ASP A 35 19.19 -2.16 1.00
N ILE A 36 19.52 -1.10 1.76
CA ILE A 36 20.90 -0.61 1.84
C ILE A 36 21.78 -1.52 2.68
N GLU A 37 21.27 -2.07 3.78
CA GLU A 37 21.98 -3.09 4.57
C GLU A 37 22.34 -4.30 3.68
N GLN A 38 21.41 -4.77 2.84
CA GLN A 38 21.67 -5.87 1.89
C GLN A 38 22.70 -5.50 0.83
N LEU A 39 22.70 -4.27 0.32
CA LEU A 39 23.74 -3.78 -0.58
C LEU A 39 25.10 -3.77 0.15
N ALA A 40 25.16 -3.24 1.37
CA ALA A 40 26.39 -3.18 2.16
C ALA A 40 26.96 -4.59 2.43
N ASP A 41 26.12 -5.58 2.76
CA ASP A 41 26.52 -6.97 2.97
C ASP A 41 27.04 -7.63 1.67
N PHE A 42 26.45 -7.26 0.52
CA PHE A 42 26.95 -7.73 -0.78
C PHE A 42 28.33 -7.15 -1.10
N LEU A 43 28.50 -5.83 -0.94
CA LEU A 43 29.74 -5.12 -1.23
C LEU A 43 30.89 -5.55 -0.29
N ALA A 44 30.59 -5.83 0.97
CA ALA A 44 31.57 -6.28 1.95
C ALA A 44 32.26 -7.61 1.54
N LYS A 45 31.60 -8.46 0.75
CA LYS A 45 32.20 -9.69 0.22
C LYS A 45 33.34 -9.42 -0.76
N SER A 46 33.35 -8.21 -1.37
CA SER A 46 34.41 -7.73 -2.24
C SER A 46 35.30 -6.68 -1.57
N ASN A 47 35.30 -6.61 -0.23
CA ASN A 47 36.02 -5.65 0.60
C ASN A 47 35.67 -4.16 0.34
N VAL A 48 34.53 -3.87 -0.31
CA VAL A 48 34.03 -2.51 -0.52
C VAL A 48 33.15 -2.13 0.66
N ILE A 49 33.69 -1.39 1.62
CA ILE A 49 33.03 -0.98 2.85
C ILE A 49 32.83 0.56 2.94
N ASN A 50 33.66 1.31 2.21
CA ASN A 50 33.65 2.75 2.22
C ASN A 50 32.72 3.30 1.13
N LEU A 51 31.94 4.33 1.47
CA LEU A 51 31.02 5.00 0.54
C LEU A 51 31.72 5.54 -0.71
N LYS A 52 32.98 6.02 -0.58
CA LYS A 52 33.75 6.57 -1.70
C LYS A 52 34.25 5.52 -2.69
N GLU A 53 34.30 4.26 -2.28
CA GLU A 53 34.76 3.13 -3.10
C GLU A 53 33.64 2.53 -3.94
N VAL A 54 32.39 2.87 -3.61
CA VAL A 54 31.24 2.31 -4.32
C VAL A 54 31.13 2.92 -5.71
N THR A 55 31.14 2.05 -6.72
CA THR A 55 31.03 2.43 -8.13
C THR A 55 29.65 2.05 -8.70
N LYS A 56 29.33 2.60 -9.88
CA LYS A 56 28.15 2.17 -10.63
C LYS A 56 28.17 0.67 -10.92
N ASP A 57 29.33 0.12 -11.25
CA ASP A 57 29.49 -1.29 -11.59
C ASP A 57 29.21 -2.19 -10.38
N ASN A 58 29.55 -1.74 -9.17
CA ASN A 58 29.17 -2.45 -7.93
C ASN A 58 27.63 -2.53 -7.76
N ILE A 59 26.91 -1.45 -8.10
CA ILE A 59 25.46 -1.43 -8.00
C ILE A 59 24.82 -2.29 -9.12
N ASP A 60 25.38 -2.26 -10.33
CA ASP A 60 24.94 -3.14 -11.43
C ASP A 60 25.23 -4.61 -11.15
N ALA A 61 26.38 -4.95 -10.54
CA ALA A 61 26.69 -6.31 -10.07
C ALA A 61 25.69 -6.77 -8.98
N PHE A 62 25.36 -5.88 -8.02
CA PHE A 62 24.32 -6.18 -7.03
C PHE A 62 22.96 -6.44 -7.68
N LYS A 63 22.58 -5.65 -8.69
CA LYS A 63 21.34 -5.86 -9.46
C LYS A 63 21.31 -7.24 -10.14
N SER A 64 22.42 -7.67 -10.75
CA SER A 64 22.57 -9.01 -11.35
C SER A 64 22.47 -10.10 -10.31
N HIS A 65 23.17 -9.95 -9.18
CA HIS A 65 23.09 -10.87 -8.05
C HIS A 65 21.66 -11.05 -7.52
N LEU A 66 20.86 -9.98 -7.45
CA LEU A 66 19.45 -10.06 -7.05
C LEU A 66 18.62 -10.87 -8.07
N ALA A 67 18.89 -10.71 -9.37
CA ALA A 67 18.20 -11.47 -10.41
C ALA A 67 18.53 -12.98 -10.34
N GLU A 68 19.79 -13.32 -10.14
CA GLU A 68 20.26 -14.71 -9.95
C GLU A 68 19.63 -15.36 -8.70
N ASN A 69 19.40 -14.59 -7.65
CA ASN A 69 18.73 -15.04 -6.42
C ASN A 69 17.18 -14.95 -6.48
N SER A 70 16.61 -15.01 -7.68
CA SER A 70 15.16 -15.11 -7.92
C SER A 70 14.32 -13.94 -7.39
N TYR A 71 14.92 -12.75 -7.19
CA TYR A 71 14.13 -11.56 -6.89
C TYR A 71 13.31 -11.14 -8.11
N THR A 72 12.05 -10.79 -7.89
CA THR A 72 11.21 -10.28 -8.98
C THR A 72 11.74 -8.94 -9.49
N THR A 73 11.58 -8.68 -10.79
CA THR A 73 11.98 -7.43 -11.45
C THR A 73 11.40 -6.18 -10.73
N LYS A 74 10.18 -6.28 -10.23
CA LYS A 74 9.55 -5.23 -9.44
C LYS A 74 10.26 -5.00 -8.09
N SER A 75 10.71 -6.08 -7.43
CA SER A 75 11.47 -5.99 -6.17
C SER A 75 12.85 -5.39 -6.42
N ILE A 76 13.52 -5.77 -7.49
CA ILE A 76 14.82 -5.19 -7.89
C ILE A 76 14.66 -3.69 -8.19
N SER A 77 13.65 -3.31 -8.97
CA SER A 77 13.36 -1.90 -9.27
C SER A 77 13.13 -1.08 -7.99
N ARG A 78 12.39 -1.61 -7.01
CA ARG A 78 12.20 -0.94 -5.71
C ARG A 78 13.53 -0.77 -4.95
N LYS A 79 14.38 -1.80 -4.92
CA LYS A 79 15.70 -1.74 -4.28
C LYS A 79 16.62 -0.71 -4.94
N ILE A 80 16.60 -0.60 -6.26
CA ILE A 80 17.33 0.47 -6.98
C ILE A 80 16.81 1.86 -6.59
N ASN A 81 15.49 2.04 -6.38
CA ASN A 81 14.95 3.30 -5.85
C ASN A 81 15.49 3.63 -4.44
N SER A 82 15.59 2.63 -3.56
CA SER A 82 16.17 2.79 -2.22
C SER A 82 17.64 3.23 -2.31
N ILE A 83 18.41 2.58 -3.17
CA ILE A 83 19.84 2.86 -3.40
C ILE A 83 20.02 4.28 -3.98
N LYS A 84 19.24 4.66 -4.98
CA LYS A 84 19.28 6.03 -5.53
C LYS A 84 18.94 7.09 -4.49
N SER A 85 17.93 6.84 -3.66
CA SER A 85 17.57 7.75 -2.56
C SER A 85 18.69 7.87 -1.53
N PHE A 86 19.35 6.76 -1.19
CA PHE A 86 20.47 6.73 -0.26
C PHE A 86 21.68 7.51 -0.80
N PHE A 87 22.15 7.22 -2.00
CA PHE A 87 23.32 7.90 -2.56
C PHE A 87 23.06 9.39 -2.88
N SER A 88 21.82 9.75 -3.21
CA SER A 88 21.44 11.17 -3.31
C SER A 88 21.51 11.88 -1.94
N TYR A 89 21.09 11.21 -0.86
CA TYR A 89 21.24 11.72 0.50
C TYR A 89 22.72 11.87 0.89
N VAL A 90 23.52 10.83 0.64
CA VAL A 90 24.95 10.81 0.96
C VAL A 90 25.71 11.92 0.23
N GLN A 91 25.42 12.13 -1.06
CA GLN A 91 26.00 13.21 -1.86
C GLN A 91 25.58 14.60 -1.36
N ALA A 92 24.28 14.78 -1.08
CA ALA A 92 23.74 16.06 -0.58
C ALA A 92 24.33 16.47 0.78
N ASN A 93 24.81 15.50 1.58
CA ASN A 93 25.51 15.76 2.85
C ASN A 93 27.03 15.84 2.69
N GLY A 94 27.56 15.87 1.47
CA GLY A 94 29.00 16.03 1.19
C GLY A 94 29.87 14.84 1.58
N LEU A 95 29.30 13.67 1.83
CA LEU A 95 30.06 12.46 2.20
C LEU A 95 30.77 11.83 0.99
N ILE A 96 30.23 12.04 -0.21
CA ILE A 96 30.81 11.68 -1.50
C ILE A 96 30.69 12.85 -2.47
N SER A 97 31.62 12.98 -3.42
CA SER A 97 31.59 13.97 -4.52
C SER A 97 30.63 13.54 -5.62
N ASP A 98 30.72 12.26 -6.00
CA ASP A 98 30.01 11.68 -7.11
C ASP A 98 29.01 10.62 -6.66
N ASN A 99 27.82 10.64 -7.24
CA ASN A 99 26.78 9.70 -6.90
C ASN A 99 26.86 8.45 -7.81
N PRO A 100 27.29 7.29 -7.29
CA PRO A 100 27.46 6.09 -8.11
C PRO A 100 26.14 5.50 -8.64
N SER A 101 25.00 5.91 -8.11
CA SER A 101 23.70 5.43 -8.58
C SER A 101 23.15 6.18 -9.79
N VAL A 102 23.84 7.28 -10.22
CA VAL A 102 23.49 7.99 -11.47
C VAL A 102 23.78 7.06 -12.64
N GLY A 103 22.84 6.96 -13.56
CA GLY A 103 22.95 6.06 -14.72
C GLY A 103 22.64 4.58 -14.46
N VAL A 104 22.40 4.17 -13.22
CA VAL A 104 21.88 2.82 -12.95
C VAL A 104 20.45 2.71 -13.45
N SER A 105 20.22 1.82 -14.44
CA SER A 105 18.90 1.63 -15.04
C SER A 105 18.01 0.71 -14.21
N HIS A 106 16.72 1.05 -14.16
CA HIS A 106 15.71 0.13 -13.63
C HIS A 106 15.46 -1.02 -14.59
N PRO A 107 15.29 -2.25 -14.09
CA PRO A 107 14.84 -3.33 -14.94
C PRO A 107 13.42 -3.05 -15.44
N LYS A 108 13.19 -3.31 -16.74
CA LYS A 108 11.85 -3.20 -17.31
C LYS A 108 10.96 -4.31 -16.77
N TYR A 109 9.74 -4.01 -16.40
CA TYR A 109 8.73 -4.99 -16.01
C TYR A 109 7.34 -4.52 -16.45
N ASP A 110 6.50 -5.47 -16.79
CA ASP A 110 5.12 -5.18 -17.14
C ASP A 110 4.30 -4.85 -15.91
N ILE A 111 3.59 -3.74 -15.98
CA ILE A 111 2.63 -3.35 -14.95
C ILE A 111 1.34 -4.13 -15.22
N LYS A 112 1.14 -5.21 -14.46
CA LYS A 112 -0.12 -5.96 -14.56
C LYS A 112 -1.28 -5.09 -14.09
N PRO A 113 -2.44 -5.19 -14.78
CA PRO A 113 -3.66 -4.51 -14.36
C PRO A 113 -4.04 -4.92 -12.92
N PRO A 114 -4.69 -4.02 -12.16
CA PRO A 114 -5.21 -4.37 -10.86
C PRO A 114 -6.29 -5.45 -11.01
N ARG A 115 -6.27 -6.46 -10.13
CA ARG A 115 -7.32 -7.45 -10.09
C ARG A 115 -8.61 -6.79 -9.56
N ILE A 116 -9.69 -6.97 -10.27
CA ILE A 116 -11.03 -6.52 -9.90
C ILE A 116 -11.87 -7.78 -9.69
N LEU A 117 -12.41 -7.95 -8.48
CA LEU A 117 -13.29 -9.08 -8.19
C LEU A 117 -14.60 -8.93 -8.97
N ASN A 118 -15.03 -10.00 -9.61
CA ASN A 118 -16.33 -10.04 -10.27
C ASN A 118 -17.47 -10.18 -9.23
N LYS A 119 -18.72 -10.06 -9.71
CA LYS A 119 -19.90 -10.07 -8.86
C LYS A 119 -20.08 -11.40 -8.09
N ILE A 120 -19.69 -12.52 -8.68
CA ILE A 120 -19.76 -13.83 -8.06
C ILE A 120 -18.71 -13.94 -6.94
N GLU A 121 -17.47 -13.54 -7.22
CA GLU A 121 -16.37 -13.59 -6.26
C GLU A 121 -16.68 -12.77 -4.99
N TYR A 122 -17.07 -11.51 -5.11
CA TYR A 122 -17.30 -10.71 -3.90
C TYR A 122 -18.58 -11.13 -3.16
N ARG A 123 -19.58 -11.77 -3.82
CA ARG A 123 -20.70 -12.41 -3.15
C ARG A 123 -20.25 -13.65 -2.38
N ALA A 124 -19.48 -14.54 -3.01
CA ALA A 124 -18.91 -15.71 -2.34
C ALA A 124 -18.08 -15.34 -1.10
N LEU A 125 -17.30 -14.24 -1.19
CA LEU A 125 -16.55 -13.75 -0.04
C LEU A 125 -17.47 -13.28 1.11
N ARG A 126 -18.56 -12.58 0.80
CA ARG A 126 -19.57 -12.18 1.80
C ARG A 126 -20.21 -13.37 2.46
N ASP A 127 -20.59 -14.38 1.68
CA ASP A 127 -21.20 -15.60 2.18
C ASP A 127 -20.23 -16.38 3.08
N ALA A 128 -18.96 -16.48 2.68
CA ALA A 128 -17.91 -17.11 3.46
C ALA A 128 -17.67 -16.43 4.84
N CYS A 129 -17.88 -15.11 4.93
CA CYS A 129 -17.70 -14.34 6.16
C CYS A 129 -18.98 -14.24 7.02
N ARG A 130 -20.11 -14.77 6.58
CA ARG A 130 -21.45 -14.50 7.14
C ARG A 130 -21.54 -14.75 8.64
N GLU A 131 -20.94 -15.82 9.13
CA GLU A 131 -20.98 -16.22 10.55
C GLU A 131 -19.93 -15.49 11.41
N ASP A 132 -18.89 -14.91 10.81
CA ASP A 132 -17.91 -14.07 11.51
C ASP A 132 -18.28 -12.59 11.32
N LEU A 133 -19.12 -12.05 12.21
CA LEU A 133 -19.64 -10.68 12.10
C LEU A 133 -18.54 -9.63 12.04
N ARG A 134 -17.37 -9.87 12.68
CA ARG A 134 -16.22 -8.97 12.57
C ARG A 134 -15.64 -8.99 11.17
N MET A 135 -15.43 -10.17 10.59
CA MET A 135 -14.87 -10.27 9.24
C MET A 135 -15.87 -9.82 8.19
N ALA A 136 -17.17 -10.10 8.37
CA ALA A 136 -18.23 -9.57 7.52
C ALA A 136 -18.23 -8.05 7.50
N ALA A 137 -18.10 -7.38 8.65
CA ALA A 137 -18.00 -5.93 8.73
C ALA A 137 -16.71 -5.40 8.07
N ILE A 138 -15.57 -6.06 8.26
CA ILE A 138 -14.29 -5.70 7.62
C ILE A 138 -14.41 -5.78 6.10
N VAL A 139 -14.93 -6.89 5.57
CA VAL A 139 -15.11 -7.10 4.13
C VAL A 139 -16.03 -6.03 3.55
N GLU A 140 -17.18 -5.77 4.22
CA GLU A 140 -18.17 -4.82 3.75
C GLU A 140 -17.62 -3.39 3.74
N ILE A 141 -16.96 -2.95 4.80
CA ILE A 141 -16.34 -1.62 4.85
C ILE A 141 -15.28 -1.46 3.75
N LEU A 142 -14.41 -2.44 3.54
CA LEU A 142 -13.40 -2.37 2.49
C LEU A 142 -14.01 -2.31 1.09
N LEU A 143 -15.05 -3.10 0.83
CA LEU A 143 -15.77 -3.14 -0.45
C LEU A 143 -16.59 -1.89 -0.73
N GLN A 144 -17.11 -1.21 0.30
CA GLN A 144 -18.05 -0.10 0.15
C GLN A 144 -17.42 1.28 0.30
N THR A 145 -16.20 1.35 0.85
CA THR A 145 -15.49 2.62 1.04
C THR A 145 -14.18 2.72 0.26
N GLY A 146 -13.65 1.57 -0.15
CA GLY A 146 -12.35 1.49 -0.79
C GLY A 146 -11.18 1.95 0.10
N MET A 147 -11.36 2.04 1.43
CA MET A 147 -10.27 2.43 2.33
C MET A 147 -9.13 1.41 2.33
N ARG A 148 -7.94 1.85 2.76
CA ARG A 148 -6.78 0.96 2.89
C ARG A 148 -6.90 0.11 4.15
N ILE A 149 -6.31 -1.08 4.12
CA ILE A 149 -6.28 -1.95 5.31
C ILE A 149 -5.67 -1.27 6.55
N SER A 150 -4.67 -0.41 6.38
CA SER A 150 -4.08 0.36 7.48
C SER A 150 -5.05 1.40 8.05
N GLU A 151 -5.83 2.06 7.21
CA GLU A 151 -6.86 2.99 7.60
C GLU A 151 -7.97 2.28 8.39
N LEU A 152 -8.42 1.13 7.89
CA LEU A 152 -9.40 0.28 8.59
C LEU A 152 -8.89 -0.19 9.95
N ALA A 153 -7.65 -0.64 10.06
CA ALA A 153 -7.08 -1.14 11.30
C ALA A 153 -6.93 -0.05 12.37
N ASN A 154 -6.74 1.20 11.93
CA ASN A 154 -6.61 2.36 12.84
C ASN A 154 -7.94 3.09 13.11
N LEU A 155 -9.04 2.63 12.51
CA LEU A 155 -10.36 3.25 12.68
C LEU A 155 -10.81 3.19 14.13
N LYS A 156 -11.25 4.33 14.68
CA LYS A 156 -11.79 4.46 16.03
C LYS A 156 -13.31 4.52 16.02
N ILE A 157 -13.94 4.14 17.12
CA ILE A 157 -15.39 4.26 17.28
C ILE A 157 -15.84 5.71 17.12
N SER A 158 -15.05 6.67 17.64
CA SER A 158 -15.30 8.11 17.51
C SER A 158 -15.21 8.66 16.08
N ASP A 159 -14.65 7.89 15.14
CA ASP A 159 -14.52 8.31 13.75
C ASP A 159 -15.78 8.01 12.92
N ILE A 160 -16.74 7.29 13.52
CA ILE A 160 -18.01 6.90 12.89
C ILE A 160 -19.09 7.87 13.30
N ASP A 161 -19.58 8.66 12.35
CA ASP A 161 -20.75 9.51 12.54
C ASP A 161 -21.98 8.78 12.00
N LYS A 162 -22.81 8.29 12.93
CA LYS A 162 -24.04 7.58 12.60
C LYS A 162 -25.15 8.52 12.12
N SER A 163 -25.10 9.81 12.49
CA SER A 163 -26.12 10.79 12.11
C SER A 163 -26.00 11.19 10.64
N THR A 164 -24.76 11.33 10.15
CA THR A 164 -24.48 11.70 8.77
C THR A 164 -24.13 10.50 7.88
N ASN A 165 -24.06 9.29 8.45
CA ASN A 165 -23.59 8.08 7.77
C ASN A 165 -22.20 8.25 7.13
N GLN A 166 -21.26 8.80 7.89
CA GLN A 166 -19.91 9.09 7.43
C GLN A 166 -18.85 8.48 8.35
N VAL A 167 -17.68 8.24 7.79
CA VAL A 167 -16.49 7.84 8.52
C VAL A 167 -15.38 8.83 8.25
N THR A 168 -14.78 9.35 9.31
CA THR A 168 -13.56 10.14 9.23
C THR A 168 -12.35 9.19 9.18
N ILE A 169 -11.66 9.17 8.06
CA ILE A 169 -10.40 8.45 7.90
C ILE A 169 -9.29 9.43 8.27
N ARG A 170 -8.74 9.26 9.47
CA ARG A 170 -7.72 10.17 10.01
C ARG A 170 -6.46 10.18 9.15
N ALA A 171 -5.74 11.30 9.21
CA ALA A 171 -4.42 11.37 8.60
C ALA A 171 -3.53 10.25 9.14
N TYR A 172 -2.90 9.52 8.24
CA TYR A 172 -2.00 8.43 8.58
C TYR A 172 -0.79 8.45 7.65
N GLU A 173 0.39 8.55 8.24
CA GLU A 173 1.65 8.69 7.51
C GLU A 173 1.58 9.83 6.48
N SER A 174 1.76 9.53 5.21
CA SER A 174 1.75 10.51 4.12
C SER A 174 0.35 10.73 3.49
N HIS A 175 -0.73 10.20 4.10
CA HIS A 175 -2.09 10.35 3.59
C HIS A 175 -2.88 11.32 4.47
N PRO A 176 -3.49 12.38 3.88
CA PRO A 176 -4.27 13.35 4.63
C PRO A 176 -5.58 12.73 5.14
N GLU A 177 -6.14 13.38 6.14
CA GLU A 177 -7.48 13.09 6.62
C GLU A 177 -8.52 13.30 5.52
N ARG A 178 -9.56 12.49 5.54
CA ARG A 178 -10.72 12.62 4.66
C ARG A 178 -11.97 12.00 5.27
N VAL A 179 -13.11 12.47 4.84
CA VAL A 179 -14.41 11.89 5.19
C VAL A 179 -14.92 11.04 4.04
N THR A 180 -15.45 9.87 4.36
CA THR A 180 -15.99 8.91 3.37
C THR A 180 -17.39 8.49 3.79
N PRO A 181 -18.40 8.55 2.90
CA PRO A 181 -19.74 8.07 3.21
C PRO A 181 -19.74 6.55 3.42
N ILE A 182 -20.59 6.08 4.33
CA ILE A 182 -20.89 4.67 4.54
C ILE A 182 -22.28 4.41 4.01
N ASN A 183 -22.41 3.52 3.05
CA ASN A 183 -23.71 3.11 2.54
C ASN A 183 -24.41 2.12 3.48
N GLN A 184 -25.68 1.82 3.20
CA GLN A 184 -26.50 0.96 4.05
C GLN A 184 -25.87 -0.42 4.31
N PRO A 185 -25.34 -1.17 3.32
CA PRO A 185 -24.71 -2.48 3.58
C PRO A 185 -23.52 -2.41 4.55
N ALA A 186 -22.64 -1.41 4.40
CA ALA A 186 -21.49 -1.24 5.30
C ALA A 186 -21.92 -0.85 6.71
N ARG A 187 -22.93 0.01 6.85
CA ARG A 187 -23.50 0.41 8.13
C ARG A 187 -24.12 -0.78 8.86
N GLU A 188 -24.98 -1.56 8.20
CA GLU A 188 -25.64 -2.71 8.79
C GLU A 188 -24.65 -3.79 9.23
N ALA A 189 -23.62 -4.05 8.44
CA ALA A 189 -22.57 -5.00 8.80
C ALA A 189 -21.78 -4.50 10.02
N LEU A 190 -21.45 -3.20 10.06
CA LEU A 190 -20.79 -2.58 11.18
C LEU A 190 -21.62 -2.61 12.46
N ASP A 191 -22.89 -2.24 12.38
CA ASP A 191 -23.81 -2.23 13.53
C ASP A 191 -23.97 -3.66 14.10
N ARG A 192 -24.15 -4.67 13.25
CA ARG A 192 -24.18 -6.08 13.69
C ARG A 192 -22.89 -6.50 14.41
N TYR A 193 -21.73 -6.11 13.90
CA TYR A 193 -20.48 -6.40 14.59
C TYR A 193 -20.40 -5.68 15.94
N LEU A 194 -20.80 -4.42 16.01
CA LEU A 194 -20.72 -3.62 17.24
C LEU A 194 -21.60 -4.18 18.37
N THR A 195 -22.70 -4.91 18.06
CA THR A 195 -23.51 -5.59 19.10
C THR A 195 -22.76 -6.74 19.79
N VAL A 196 -21.86 -7.42 19.07
CA VAL A 196 -21.08 -8.55 19.57
C VAL A 196 -19.63 -8.20 19.88
N ARG A 197 -19.25 -6.94 19.66
CA ARG A 197 -17.91 -6.47 19.93
C ARG A 197 -17.58 -6.59 21.43
N PRO A 198 -16.48 -7.26 21.83
CA PRO A 198 -16.11 -7.36 23.23
C PRO A 198 -16.05 -6.00 23.93
N LYS A 199 -16.50 -5.94 25.18
CA LYS A 199 -16.31 -4.74 26.02
C LYS A 199 -14.81 -4.52 26.23
N SER A 200 -14.32 -3.32 25.93
CA SER A 200 -12.90 -2.98 26.03
C SER A 200 -12.73 -1.48 26.15
N ALA A 201 -11.72 -1.05 26.90
CA ALA A 201 -11.25 0.33 26.92
C ALA A 201 -10.58 0.77 25.61
N ASN A 202 -10.27 -0.17 24.72
CA ASN A 202 -9.68 0.12 23.43
C ASN A 202 -10.71 0.74 22.48
N ASN A 203 -10.46 1.96 22.01
CA ASN A 203 -11.38 2.69 21.13
C ASN A 203 -11.29 2.26 19.65
N SER A 204 -10.43 1.30 19.27
CA SER A 204 -10.41 0.78 17.89
C SER A 204 -11.73 0.10 17.56
N VAL A 205 -12.25 0.33 16.35
CA VAL A 205 -13.48 -0.35 15.89
C VAL A 205 -13.29 -1.86 15.92
N PHE A 206 -12.24 -2.34 15.26
CA PHE A 206 -11.95 -3.77 15.16
C PHE A 206 -10.94 -4.20 16.24
N ILE A 207 -11.39 -5.13 17.08
CA ILE A 207 -10.58 -5.66 18.19
C ILE A 207 -10.58 -7.20 18.19
N THR A 208 -9.60 -7.77 18.86
CA THR A 208 -9.53 -9.21 19.12
C THR A 208 -10.57 -9.64 20.16
N LYS A 209 -10.76 -10.93 20.35
CA LYS A 209 -11.59 -11.47 21.45
C LYS A 209 -11.10 -11.04 22.83
N THR A 210 -9.79 -10.72 22.96
CA THR A 210 -9.17 -10.25 24.21
C THR A 210 -9.22 -8.72 24.36
N GLY A 211 -9.91 -7.99 23.47
CA GLY A 211 -10.10 -6.54 23.58
C GLY A 211 -8.94 -5.69 23.02
N ASN A 212 -7.89 -6.30 22.47
CA ASN A 212 -6.78 -5.57 21.84
C ASN A 212 -7.09 -5.17 20.40
N ALA A 213 -6.45 -4.11 19.87
CA ALA A 213 -6.60 -3.69 18.48
C ALA A 213 -6.31 -4.85 17.51
N PHE A 214 -7.16 -5.00 16.48
CA PHE A 214 -6.99 -6.04 15.47
C PHE A 214 -5.96 -5.60 14.44
N LEU A 215 -4.75 -6.13 14.56
CA LEU A 215 -3.59 -5.68 13.79
C LEU A 215 -3.73 -5.97 12.29
N ILE A 216 -3.12 -5.12 11.46
CA ILE A 216 -3.11 -5.23 9.99
C ILE A 216 -2.73 -6.64 9.52
N ARG A 217 -1.70 -7.26 10.14
CA ARG A 217 -1.26 -8.61 9.80
C ARG A 217 -2.36 -9.65 10.03
N ASN A 218 -3.11 -9.50 11.13
CA ASN A 218 -4.18 -10.43 11.47
C ASN A 218 -5.39 -10.25 10.55
N ILE A 219 -5.74 -8.99 10.22
CA ILE A 219 -6.79 -8.70 9.23
C ILE A 219 -6.44 -9.34 7.89
N ARG A 220 -5.19 -9.16 7.42
CA ARG A 220 -4.71 -9.74 6.16
C ARG A 220 -4.80 -11.27 6.17
N SER A 221 -4.22 -11.90 7.17
CA SER A 221 -4.23 -13.37 7.28
C SER A 221 -5.65 -13.96 7.36
N ASN A 222 -6.57 -13.28 8.06
CA ASN A 222 -7.97 -13.71 8.07
C ASN A 222 -8.65 -13.52 6.71
N LEU A 223 -8.41 -12.39 6.03
CA LEU A 223 -8.95 -12.18 4.67
C LEU A 223 -8.42 -13.21 3.69
N ASP A 224 -7.12 -13.53 3.73
CA ASP A 224 -6.51 -14.56 2.88
C ASP A 224 -7.20 -15.92 3.12
N ARG A 225 -7.50 -16.27 4.38
CA ARG A 225 -8.27 -17.48 4.72
C ARG A 225 -9.69 -17.45 4.13
N TYR A 226 -10.39 -16.32 4.22
CA TYR A 226 -11.75 -16.20 3.68
C TYR A 226 -11.79 -16.16 2.16
N PHE A 227 -10.77 -15.60 1.49
CA PHE A 227 -10.62 -15.75 0.04
C PHE A 227 -10.49 -17.21 -0.36
N HIS A 228 -9.69 -17.97 0.38
CA HIS A 228 -9.56 -19.42 0.13
C HIS A 228 -10.87 -20.19 0.34
N ILE A 229 -11.59 -19.93 1.44
CA ILE A 229 -12.92 -20.54 1.72
C ILE A 229 -13.91 -20.19 0.61
N ALA A 230 -13.88 -18.97 0.09
CA ALA A 230 -14.74 -18.51 -0.99
C ALA A 230 -14.31 -19.04 -2.39
N GLY A 231 -13.25 -19.83 -2.48
CA GLY A 231 -12.70 -20.32 -3.76
C GLY A 231 -12.10 -19.22 -4.65
N ILE A 232 -11.65 -18.11 -4.05
CA ILE A 232 -11.10 -16.97 -4.78
C ILE A 232 -9.58 -17.05 -4.75
N GLU A 233 -9.01 -17.66 -5.78
CA GLU A 233 -7.57 -17.84 -5.88
C GLU A 233 -6.83 -16.52 -6.15
N ASN A 234 -5.61 -16.40 -5.60
CA ASN A 234 -4.68 -15.29 -5.82
C ASN A 234 -5.24 -13.88 -5.48
N ALA A 235 -6.37 -13.79 -4.75
CA ALA A 235 -6.91 -12.52 -4.30
C ALA A 235 -6.08 -11.91 -3.17
N LYS A 236 -6.06 -10.59 -3.10
CA LYS A 236 -5.38 -9.81 -2.08
C LYS A 236 -6.32 -8.75 -1.50
N VAL A 237 -6.04 -8.33 -0.29
CA VAL A 237 -6.85 -7.28 0.38
C VAL A 237 -7.05 -6.04 -0.48
N ASN A 238 -6.03 -5.61 -1.22
CA ASN A 238 -6.15 -4.44 -2.10
C ASN A 238 -7.12 -4.65 -3.27
N ASP A 239 -7.44 -5.89 -3.62
CA ASP A 239 -8.38 -6.18 -4.71
C ASP A 239 -9.81 -5.76 -4.33
N LEU A 240 -10.15 -5.75 -3.03
CA LEU A 240 -11.41 -5.17 -2.54
C LEU A 240 -11.49 -3.68 -2.85
N ARG A 241 -10.40 -2.95 -2.61
CA ARG A 241 -10.31 -1.53 -2.95
C ARG A 241 -10.30 -1.30 -4.47
N HIS A 242 -9.58 -2.13 -5.23
CA HIS A 242 -9.60 -2.07 -6.69
C HIS A 242 -11.00 -2.31 -7.24
N THR A 243 -11.72 -3.26 -6.66
CA THR A 243 -13.12 -3.55 -7.00
C THR A 243 -14.03 -2.37 -6.72
N PHE A 244 -13.91 -1.73 -5.54
CA PHE A 244 -14.67 -0.53 -5.22
C PHE A 244 -14.46 0.58 -6.26
N ILE A 245 -13.19 0.93 -6.55
CA ILE A 245 -12.85 2.00 -7.49
C ILE A 245 -13.41 1.70 -8.87
N ALA A 246 -13.19 0.49 -9.37
CA ALA A 246 -13.66 0.07 -10.69
C ALA A 246 -15.20 0.10 -10.78
N GLN A 247 -15.91 -0.40 -9.78
CA GLN A 247 -17.39 -0.40 -9.76
C GLN A 247 -17.94 1.03 -9.73
N GLN A 248 -17.37 1.92 -8.91
CA GLN A 248 -17.79 3.32 -8.85
C GLN A 248 -17.59 4.04 -10.19
N LEU A 249 -16.45 3.84 -10.84
CA LEU A 249 -16.19 4.43 -12.15
C LEU A 249 -17.08 3.83 -13.23
N THR A 250 -17.32 2.52 -13.21
CA THR A 250 -18.24 1.83 -14.14
C THR A 250 -19.70 2.32 -13.97
N SER A 251 -20.09 2.71 -12.76
CA SER A 251 -21.42 3.28 -12.48
C SER A 251 -21.54 4.76 -12.84
N GLY A 252 -20.51 5.39 -13.44
CA GLY A 252 -20.52 6.77 -13.89
C GLY A 252 -20.12 7.81 -12.84
N SER A 253 -19.59 7.38 -11.69
CA SER A 253 -19.10 8.33 -10.67
C SER A 253 -17.94 9.17 -11.21
N PRO A 254 -17.91 10.51 -10.98
CA PRO A 254 -16.84 11.36 -11.47
C PRO A 254 -15.45 10.93 -10.99
N LEU A 255 -14.48 10.85 -11.88
CA LEU A 255 -13.11 10.40 -11.61
C LEU A 255 -12.46 11.19 -10.45
N VAL A 256 -12.61 12.52 -10.47
CA VAL A 256 -12.05 13.41 -9.44
C VAL A 256 -12.68 13.13 -8.07
N TYR A 257 -13.98 12.87 -8.03
CA TYR A 257 -14.68 12.51 -6.80
C TYR A 257 -14.15 11.21 -6.22
N ILE A 258 -14.03 10.16 -7.03
CA ILE A 258 -13.49 8.87 -6.58
C ILE A 258 -12.03 8.99 -6.15
N SER A 259 -11.21 9.75 -6.88
CA SER A 259 -9.82 10.01 -6.50
C SER A 259 -9.70 10.60 -5.10
N LYS A 260 -10.51 11.62 -4.78
CA LYS A 260 -10.57 12.25 -3.45
C LYS A 260 -11.10 11.28 -2.39
N LEU A 261 -12.19 10.58 -2.69
CA LEU A 261 -12.86 9.65 -1.78
C LEU A 261 -11.90 8.55 -1.30
N VAL A 262 -11.14 7.95 -2.23
CA VAL A 262 -10.18 6.89 -1.88
C VAL A 262 -8.82 7.41 -1.42
N GLY A 263 -8.59 8.71 -1.48
CA GLY A 263 -7.33 9.34 -1.07
C GLY A 263 -6.15 8.99 -1.97
N HIS A 264 -6.31 9.14 -3.29
CA HIS A 264 -5.19 9.08 -4.21
C HIS A 264 -4.47 10.42 -4.23
N LYS A 265 -3.15 10.41 -4.11
CA LYS A 265 -2.31 11.62 -4.16
C LYS A 265 -2.23 12.25 -5.55
N ARG A 266 -2.40 11.43 -6.59
CA ARG A 266 -2.34 11.84 -8.01
C ARG A 266 -3.57 11.31 -8.72
N LEU A 267 -4.21 12.15 -9.50
CA LEU A 267 -5.38 11.78 -10.30
C LEU A 267 -5.06 10.64 -11.27
N SER A 268 -3.85 10.66 -11.85
CA SER A 268 -3.34 9.62 -12.74
C SER A 268 -3.37 8.21 -12.14
N THR A 269 -3.40 8.09 -10.81
CA THR A 269 -3.58 6.77 -10.16
C THR A 269 -5.00 6.24 -10.34
N THR A 270 -6.00 7.12 -10.43
CA THR A 270 -7.39 6.74 -10.68
C THR A 270 -7.65 6.59 -12.17
N GLU A 271 -7.03 7.42 -13.01
CA GLU A 271 -7.15 7.34 -14.49
C GLU A 271 -6.77 5.97 -15.04
N LYS A 272 -5.76 5.32 -14.47
CA LYS A 272 -5.36 3.95 -14.88
C LYS A 272 -6.49 2.93 -14.81
N TYR A 273 -7.49 3.13 -13.97
CA TYR A 273 -8.63 2.23 -13.91
C TYR A 273 -9.54 2.34 -15.13
N LEU A 274 -9.56 3.49 -15.83
CA LEU A 274 -10.36 3.68 -17.04
C LEU A 274 -9.89 2.75 -18.17
N GLU A 275 -8.58 2.48 -18.27
CA GLU A 275 -8.02 1.55 -19.24
C GLU A 275 -8.58 0.13 -19.07
N PHE A 276 -8.89 -0.27 -17.82
CA PHE A 276 -9.39 -1.62 -17.50
C PHE A 276 -10.91 -1.73 -17.49
N ILE A 277 -11.63 -0.59 -17.49
CA ILE A 277 -13.09 -0.55 -17.49
C ILE A 277 -13.62 -0.43 -18.92
N SER A 278 -12.89 0.23 -19.82
CA SER A 278 -13.28 0.50 -21.20
C SER A 278 -13.35 -0.74 -22.11
N GLU A 279 -12.87 -1.90 -21.66
CA GLU A 279 -13.03 -3.17 -22.40
C GLU A 279 -14.46 -3.75 -22.39
N LYS A 280 -15.40 -3.17 -21.60
CA LYS A 280 -16.82 -3.50 -21.77
C LYS A 280 -17.40 -2.64 -22.88
N PRO A 281 -17.96 -3.25 -23.95
CA PRO A 281 -18.63 -2.47 -24.99
C PRO A 281 -19.74 -1.64 -24.32
N ALA A 282 -19.59 -0.33 -24.33
CA ALA A 282 -20.66 0.57 -23.93
C ALA A 282 -21.83 0.29 -24.89
N LYS A 283 -22.97 -0.15 -24.36
CA LYS A 283 -24.20 -0.37 -25.15
C LYS A 283 -24.70 0.93 -25.81
N ASP A 284 -24.28 2.08 -25.27
CA ASP A 284 -24.53 3.40 -25.84
C ASP A 284 -23.19 4.16 -25.91
N LYS A 285 -22.65 4.34 -27.11
CA LYS A 285 -21.56 5.30 -27.32
C LYS A 285 -22.11 6.70 -27.06
N PRO A 286 -21.45 7.53 -26.21
CA PRO A 286 -21.89 8.92 -26.05
C PRO A 286 -21.89 9.60 -27.42
N LYS A 287 -23.01 10.25 -27.76
CA LYS A 287 -23.09 11.08 -28.97
C LYS A 287 -22.16 12.28 -28.76
N ILE A 288 -21.31 12.52 -29.77
CA ILE A 288 -20.54 13.77 -29.86
C ILE A 288 -21.57 14.89 -30.01
N ILE A 289 -21.51 15.88 -29.10
CA ILE A 289 -22.35 17.08 -29.18
C ILE A 289 -21.65 18.05 -30.11
N ASP A 290 -22.36 18.56 -31.13
CA ASP A 290 -21.90 19.65 -31.96
C ASP A 290 -21.78 20.92 -31.09
N LEU A 291 -20.61 21.61 -31.16
CA LEU A 291 -20.34 22.85 -30.45
C LEU A 291 -20.88 24.05 -31.21
#